data_ac9ef2b4b018553af64cff1716ef0945
#
_entry.id   ac9ef2b4b018553af64cff1716ef0945
#
_cell.length_a   1.000
_cell.length_b   1.000
_cell.length_c   1.000
_cell.angle_alpha   90.00
_cell.angle_beta   90.00
_cell.angle_gamma   90.00
#
_symmetry.space_group_name_H-M   'P 1'
#
loop_
_entity.id
_entity.type
_entity.pdbx_description
1 polymer ?
#
loop_
_entity_poly.entity_id
_entity_poly.type
_entity_poly.pdbx_seq_one_letter_code
_entity_poly.pdbx_strand_id
1 'polypeptide(L)'
;MCIKNMYRFFLRAQSQMNENMITYRKTKKGIRQKRAMEKETITKDKKIKENQKETTALQVIPAEQRKDWISLAFVQAGICVCVPAFLLGAMLAEAMPIWPAIISGSLGYLVVVIGMVVTGMMGCDLGVPSCTACEAGFGKKGARFIVSIIFAVNLIGWFGIQNGVCGEAFTNGLQAMTGIYVPVVVSNTVWGLIMLLTAVYGMSALEKLDKISIPLLMIIMLFGLYLAFKIYGRQGLETETVQTMSFMGGVALSFNFTAVGTINAADYTRFQKSRKDTVKSVFYGVFPMGVITLIMGILLTKISGEENQGPVPSSAP
;
A
#
# COMPACT_ATOMS: atom_id res chain seq x y z
N MET A 1 54.55 70.44 24.03
CA MET A 1 53.15 70.19 23.56
C MET A 1 53.02 68.94 22.69
N CYS A 2 54.03 68.58 21.94
CA CYS A 2 54.05 67.44 21.03
C CYS A 2 53.96 66.05 21.69
N ILE A 3 54.69 65.81 22.76
CA ILE A 3 54.78 64.52 23.47
C ILE A 3 53.41 64.08 24.08
N LYS A 4 52.67 65.06 24.62
CA LYS A 4 51.35 64.85 25.24
C LYS A 4 50.27 64.42 24.27
N ASN A 5 50.38 64.95 23.03
CA ASN A 5 49.41 64.54 21.91
C ASN A 5 49.77 63.18 21.35
N MET A 6 51.05 62.83 21.26
CA MET A 6 51.48 61.53 20.77
C MET A 6 51.09 60.41 21.77
N TYR A 7 51.19 60.66 23.10
CA TYR A 7 50.76 59.74 24.13
C TYR A 7 49.25 59.52 24.13
N ARG A 8 48.45 60.58 23.92
CA ARG A 8 46.96 60.46 23.72
C ARG A 8 46.60 59.70 22.49
N PHE A 9 47.37 59.87 21.40
CA PHE A 9 47.12 59.07 20.16
C PHE A 9 47.42 57.58 20.41
N PHE A 10 48.47 57.21 21.06
CA PHE A 10 48.80 55.84 21.39
C PHE A 10 47.74 55.18 22.28
N LEU A 11 47.27 55.87 23.32
CA LEU A 11 46.18 55.34 24.16
C LEU A 11 44.89 55.16 23.43
N ARG A 12 44.53 56.05 22.51
CA ARG A 12 43.33 55.86 21.65
C ARG A 12 43.48 54.67 20.69
N ALA A 13 44.64 54.54 20.06
CA ALA A 13 44.89 53.41 19.16
C ALA A 13 44.85 52.04 19.92
N GLN A 14 45.40 52.00 21.15
CA GLN A 14 45.36 50.82 22.00
C GLN A 14 43.96 50.48 22.49
N SER A 15 43.14 51.50 22.83
CA SER A 15 41.72 51.31 23.18
C SER A 15 40.93 50.74 21.99
N GLN A 16 41.12 51.30 20.80
CA GLN A 16 40.45 50.88 19.57
C GLN A 16 40.82 49.47 19.13
N MET A 17 42.09 49.10 19.33
CA MET A 17 42.59 47.75 19.06
C MET A 17 41.99 46.73 20.04
N ASN A 18 41.83 47.09 21.32
CA ASN A 18 41.17 46.26 22.31
C ASN A 18 39.67 46.07 22.01
N GLU A 19 38.94 47.11 21.61
CA GLU A 19 37.55 47.01 21.22
C GLU A 19 37.35 46.11 19.97
N ASN A 20 38.23 46.27 18.99
CA ASN A 20 38.22 45.42 17.80
C ASN A 20 38.52 43.95 18.13
N MET A 21 39.44 43.68 19.04
CA MET A 21 39.73 42.34 19.53
C MET A 21 38.55 41.70 20.29
N ILE A 22 37.85 42.48 21.12
CA ILE A 22 36.63 42.02 21.81
C ILE A 22 35.53 41.72 20.84
N THR A 23 35.32 42.59 19.87
CA THR A 23 34.30 42.38 18.79
C THR A 23 34.63 41.15 17.95
N TYR A 24 35.90 40.96 17.56
CA TYR A 24 36.34 39.77 16.83
C TYR A 24 36.10 38.47 17.63
N ARG A 25 36.45 38.51 18.96
CA ARG A 25 36.21 37.35 19.85
C ARG A 25 34.72 37.03 19.98
N LYS A 26 33.83 38.02 20.10
CA LYS A 26 32.37 37.86 20.16
C LYS A 26 31.85 37.27 18.87
N THR A 27 32.26 37.77 17.70
CA THR A 27 31.87 37.28 16.38
C THR A 27 32.34 35.84 16.16
N LYS A 28 33.59 35.52 16.52
CA LYS A 28 34.13 34.16 16.41
C LYS A 28 33.41 33.16 17.33
N LYS A 29 32.97 33.61 18.52
CA LYS A 29 32.18 32.80 19.43
C LYS A 29 30.76 32.55 18.91
N GLY A 30 30.13 33.57 18.30
CA GLY A 30 28.84 33.47 17.67
C GLY A 30 28.85 32.51 16.46
N ILE A 31 29.88 32.57 15.60
CA ILE A 31 30.07 31.66 14.48
C ILE A 31 30.26 30.21 14.95
N ARG A 32 31.05 30.01 16.03
CA ARG A 32 31.21 28.67 16.62
C ARG A 32 29.93 28.12 17.19
N GLN A 33 29.11 28.93 17.87
CA GLN A 33 27.80 28.53 18.38
C GLN A 33 26.81 28.19 17.25
N LYS A 34 26.80 29.01 16.21
CA LYS A 34 25.94 28.73 15.03
C LYS A 34 26.29 27.42 14.33
N ARG A 35 27.59 27.14 14.15
CA ARG A 35 28.08 25.85 13.60
C ARG A 35 27.81 24.66 14.52
N ALA A 36 27.84 24.86 15.84
CA ALA A 36 27.53 23.80 16.80
C ALA A 36 26.02 23.47 16.74
N MET A 37 25.13 24.46 16.71
CA MET A 37 23.69 24.27 16.54
C MET A 37 23.34 23.62 15.21
N GLU A 38 23.98 24.04 14.12
CA GLU A 38 23.79 23.46 12.80
C GLU A 38 24.22 21.99 12.73
N LYS A 39 25.35 21.64 13.37
CA LYS A 39 25.78 20.24 13.52
C LYS A 39 24.83 19.42 14.39
N GLU A 40 24.28 20.00 15.44
CA GLU A 40 23.31 19.35 16.33
C GLU A 40 21.99 19.10 15.61
N THR A 41 21.53 20.06 14.80
CA THR A 41 20.36 19.92 13.93
C THR A 41 20.55 18.84 12.87
N ILE A 42 21.71 18.84 12.17
CA ILE A 42 22.05 17.81 11.18
C ILE A 42 22.15 16.43 11.82
N THR A 43 22.69 16.33 13.04
CA THR A 43 22.79 15.07 13.77
C THR A 43 21.42 14.60 14.26
N LYS A 44 20.56 15.53 14.66
CA LYS A 44 19.17 15.25 15.02
C LYS A 44 18.35 14.79 13.84
N ASP A 45 18.49 15.46 12.68
CA ASP A 45 17.86 15.08 11.43
C ASP A 45 18.36 13.71 10.91
N LYS A 46 19.67 13.43 11.10
CA LYS A 46 20.23 12.11 10.78
C LYS A 46 19.70 11.02 11.70
N LYS A 47 19.60 11.28 13.01
CA LYS A 47 18.96 10.37 13.97
C LYS A 47 17.47 10.18 13.71
N ILE A 48 16.75 11.25 13.32
CA ILE A 48 15.33 11.16 12.91
C ILE A 48 15.19 10.30 11.64
N LYS A 49 16.07 10.47 10.66
CA LYS A 49 16.09 9.63 9.45
C LYS A 49 16.52 8.17 9.72
N GLU A 50 17.40 7.96 10.67
CA GLU A 50 17.87 6.62 11.09
C GLU A 50 16.82 5.90 11.95
N ASN A 51 16.06 6.63 12.78
CA ASN A 51 14.87 6.13 13.50
C ASN A 51 13.64 5.96 12.60
N GLN A 52 13.67 6.47 11.37
CA GLN A 52 12.65 6.21 10.33
C GLN A 52 12.91 4.91 9.55
N LYS A 53 14.02 4.21 9.78
CA LYS A 53 14.15 2.81 9.39
C LYS A 53 13.13 2.02 10.20
N GLU A 54 12.24 1.34 9.50
CA GLU A 54 11.17 0.54 10.09
C GLU A 54 11.67 -0.25 11.30
N THR A 55 10.99 -0.05 12.41
CA THR A 55 11.11 -0.91 13.57
C THR A 55 10.93 -2.36 13.14
N THR A 56 11.83 -3.23 13.56
CA THR A 56 11.74 -4.66 13.28
C THR A 56 10.35 -5.19 13.65
N ALA A 57 9.87 -6.20 12.95
CA ALA A 57 8.54 -6.79 13.15
C ALA A 57 8.21 -7.17 14.61
N LEU A 58 9.21 -7.26 15.48
CA LEU A 58 9.07 -7.62 16.89
C LEU A 58 8.96 -6.40 17.84
N GLN A 59 9.12 -5.18 17.33
CA GLN A 59 9.09 -3.98 18.16
C GLN A 59 7.74 -3.26 18.05
N VAL A 60 7.30 -2.69 19.17
CA VAL A 60 6.12 -1.83 19.23
C VAL A 60 6.38 -0.54 18.44
N ILE A 61 5.45 -0.16 17.59
CA ILE A 61 5.55 1.09 16.83
C ILE A 61 5.42 2.30 17.75
N PRO A 62 6.46 3.17 17.86
CA PRO A 62 6.41 4.38 18.66
C PRO A 62 5.31 5.34 18.18
N ALA A 63 4.78 6.16 19.09
CA ALA A 63 3.70 7.11 18.79
C ALA A 63 4.06 8.09 17.65
N GLU A 64 5.34 8.48 17.57
CA GLU A 64 5.88 9.42 16.57
C GLU A 64 5.88 8.83 15.14
N GLN A 65 5.88 7.50 15.01
CA GLN A 65 5.85 6.81 13.72
C GLN A 65 4.44 6.44 13.29
N ARG A 66 3.43 6.70 14.12
CA ARG A 66 2.03 6.39 13.80
C ARG A 66 1.49 7.38 12.79
N LYS A 67 0.70 6.85 11.85
CA LYS A 67 0.20 7.56 10.66
C LYS A 67 -1.27 7.92 10.79
N ASP A 68 -1.71 8.90 10.01
CA ASP A 68 -3.11 9.27 9.91
C ASP A 68 -3.91 8.19 9.15
N TRP A 69 -5.23 8.16 9.38
CA TRP A 69 -6.11 7.16 8.79
C TRP A 69 -6.13 7.19 7.26
N ILE A 70 -5.99 8.37 6.63
CA ILE A 70 -5.99 8.51 5.17
C ILE A 70 -4.80 7.78 4.53
N SER A 71 -3.59 7.96 5.09
CA SER A 71 -2.38 7.29 4.61
C SER A 71 -2.53 5.77 4.59
N LEU A 72 -3.09 5.21 5.67
CA LEU A 72 -3.26 3.76 5.77
C LEU A 72 -4.50 3.27 5.02
N ALA A 73 -5.51 4.11 4.79
CA ALA A 73 -6.62 3.79 3.90
C ALA A 73 -6.12 3.56 2.46
N PHE A 74 -5.20 4.37 1.96
CA PHE A 74 -4.56 4.13 0.65
C PHE A 74 -3.81 2.81 0.60
N VAL A 75 -2.99 2.49 1.60
CA VAL A 75 -2.27 1.20 1.65
C VAL A 75 -3.24 0.02 1.65
N GLN A 76 -4.32 0.12 2.42
CA GLN A 76 -5.35 -0.93 2.47
C GLN A 76 -6.18 -1.00 1.19
N ALA A 77 -6.42 0.13 0.52
CA ALA A 77 -7.06 0.16 -0.79
C ALA A 77 -6.23 -0.56 -1.86
N GLY A 78 -4.90 -0.45 -1.80
CA GLY A 78 -3.98 -1.16 -2.69
C GLY A 78 -4.13 -2.68 -2.64
N ILE A 79 -4.53 -3.23 -1.48
CA ILE A 79 -4.80 -4.67 -1.35
C ILE A 79 -6.03 -5.09 -2.19
N CYS A 80 -7.00 -4.20 -2.34
CA CYS A 80 -8.25 -4.47 -3.03
C CYS A 80 -8.20 -4.11 -4.52
N VAL A 81 -7.41 -3.09 -4.90
CA VAL A 81 -7.25 -2.65 -6.28
C VAL A 81 -6.16 -3.48 -6.97
N CYS A 82 -6.47 -4.74 -7.23
CA CYS A 82 -5.53 -5.70 -7.81
C CYS A 82 -6.27 -6.67 -8.75
N VAL A 83 -5.53 -7.29 -9.68
CA VAL A 83 -6.11 -8.20 -10.67
C VAL A 83 -6.84 -9.40 -10.05
N PRO A 84 -6.33 -10.05 -8.99
CA PRO A 84 -7.09 -11.12 -8.34
C PRO A 84 -8.47 -10.71 -7.82
N ALA A 85 -8.67 -9.46 -7.40
CA ALA A 85 -9.98 -8.98 -6.99
C ALA A 85 -10.98 -8.90 -8.16
N PHE A 86 -10.50 -8.65 -9.40
CA PHE A 86 -11.31 -8.78 -10.61
C PHE A 86 -11.68 -10.23 -10.89
N LEU A 87 -10.74 -11.16 -10.72
CA LEU A 87 -11.00 -12.59 -10.89
C LEU A 87 -12.11 -13.08 -9.96
N LEU A 88 -12.17 -12.57 -8.74
CA LEU A 88 -13.30 -12.83 -7.85
C LEU A 88 -14.61 -12.36 -8.46
N GLY A 89 -14.64 -11.16 -9.02
CA GLY A 89 -15.80 -10.63 -9.74
C GLY A 89 -16.18 -11.49 -10.95
N ALA A 90 -15.20 -11.95 -11.73
CA ALA A 90 -15.42 -12.85 -12.86
C ALA A 90 -16.03 -14.18 -12.42
N MET A 91 -15.48 -14.83 -11.40
CA MET A 91 -16.00 -16.10 -10.85
C MET A 91 -17.46 -15.96 -10.39
N LEU A 92 -17.82 -14.83 -9.77
CA LEU A 92 -19.22 -14.59 -9.39
C LEU A 92 -20.11 -14.33 -10.61
N ALA A 93 -19.60 -13.62 -11.61
CA ALA A 93 -20.33 -13.33 -12.84
C ALA A 93 -20.65 -14.59 -13.65
N GLU A 94 -19.73 -15.53 -13.73
CA GLU A 94 -19.94 -16.83 -14.39
C GLU A 94 -20.96 -17.70 -13.66
N ALA A 95 -21.01 -17.60 -12.33
CA ALA A 95 -21.82 -18.49 -11.49
C ALA A 95 -23.20 -17.98 -11.17
N MET A 96 -23.51 -16.69 -11.39
CA MET A 96 -24.81 -16.11 -11.03
C MET A 96 -25.15 -14.83 -11.80
N PRO A 97 -26.44 -14.41 -11.83
CA PRO A 97 -26.85 -13.14 -12.39
C PRO A 97 -26.18 -11.94 -11.74
N ILE A 98 -26.11 -10.79 -12.43
CA ILE A 98 -25.37 -9.60 -12.05
C ILE A 98 -25.71 -9.12 -10.62
N TRP A 99 -26.97 -8.93 -10.29
CA TRP A 99 -27.38 -8.40 -9.00
C TRP A 99 -27.09 -9.35 -7.83
N PRO A 100 -27.41 -10.64 -7.89
CA PRO A 100 -26.96 -11.61 -6.90
C PRO A 100 -25.44 -11.65 -6.73
N ALA A 101 -24.67 -11.57 -7.83
CA ALA A 101 -23.21 -11.54 -7.80
C ALA A 101 -22.68 -10.30 -7.06
N ILE A 102 -23.17 -9.11 -7.38
CA ILE A 102 -22.78 -7.85 -6.73
C ILE A 102 -23.13 -7.88 -5.23
N ILE A 103 -24.36 -8.26 -4.90
CA ILE A 103 -24.82 -8.20 -3.51
C ILE A 103 -24.11 -9.26 -2.66
N SER A 104 -24.02 -10.50 -3.11
CA SER A 104 -23.35 -11.57 -2.39
C SER A 104 -21.86 -11.29 -2.21
N GLY A 105 -21.17 -10.83 -3.28
CA GLY A 105 -19.79 -10.45 -3.23
C GLY A 105 -19.53 -9.29 -2.25
N SER A 106 -20.37 -8.24 -2.30
CA SER A 106 -20.27 -7.09 -1.39
C SER A 106 -20.51 -7.48 0.07
N LEU A 107 -21.46 -8.38 0.35
CA LEU A 107 -21.69 -8.88 1.70
C LEU A 107 -20.49 -9.68 2.23
N GLY A 108 -19.85 -10.51 1.40
CA GLY A 108 -18.62 -11.20 1.78
C GLY A 108 -17.50 -10.22 2.14
N TYR A 109 -17.30 -9.17 1.34
CA TYR A 109 -16.36 -8.07 1.69
C TYR A 109 -16.73 -7.39 3.00
N LEU A 110 -18.01 -7.10 3.24
CA LEU A 110 -18.46 -6.44 4.47
C LEU A 110 -18.12 -7.28 5.72
N VAL A 111 -18.36 -8.59 5.67
CA VAL A 111 -18.02 -9.51 6.78
C VAL A 111 -16.51 -9.46 7.06
N VAL A 112 -15.67 -9.49 6.01
CA VAL A 112 -14.21 -9.40 6.16
C VAL A 112 -13.81 -8.05 6.76
N VAL A 113 -14.39 -6.95 6.29
CA VAL A 113 -14.11 -5.60 6.82
C VAL A 113 -14.45 -5.50 8.31
N ILE A 114 -15.57 -6.08 8.75
CA ILE A 114 -15.91 -6.14 10.17
C ILE A 114 -14.83 -6.92 10.93
N GLY A 115 -14.41 -8.07 10.43
CA GLY A 115 -13.31 -8.85 11.00
C GLY A 115 -12.00 -8.06 11.04
N MET A 116 -11.64 -7.37 9.96
CA MET A 116 -10.46 -6.51 9.88
C MET A 116 -10.49 -5.36 10.89
N VAL A 117 -11.66 -4.77 11.15
CA VAL A 117 -11.80 -3.72 12.17
C VAL A 117 -11.50 -4.29 13.56
N VAL A 118 -12.04 -5.46 13.88
CA VAL A 118 -11.83 -6.11 15.19
C VAL A 118 -10.36 -6.46 15.42
N THR A 119 -9.75 -7.18 14.47
CA THR A 119 -8.34 -7.57 14.57
C THR A 119 -7.40 -6.37 14.42
N GLY A 120 -7.79 -5.39 13.60
CA GLY A 120 -7.07 -4.15 13.42
C GLY A 120 -7.03 -3.27 14.67
N MET A 121 -8.09 -3.25 15.48
CA MET A 121 -8.06 -2.57 16.78
C MET A 121 -6.99 -3.17 17.70
N MET A 122 -6.80 -4.50 17.68
CA MET A 122 -5.72 -5.14 18.45
C MET A 122 -4.34 -4.66 17.98
N GLY A 123 -4.13 -4.56 16.67
CA GLY A 123 -2.89 -4.03 16.09
C GLY A 123 -2.61 -2.58 16.51
N CYS A 124 -3.63 -1.73 16.46
CA CYS A 124 -3.53 -0.33 16.88
C CYS A 124 -3.18 -0.19 18.37
N ASP A 125 -3.84 -0.96 19.24
CA ASP A 125 -3.64 -0.88 20.69
C ASP A 125 -2.27 -1.41 21.09
N LEU A 126 -1.88 -2.55 20.56
CA LEU A 126 -0.63 -3.22 20.91
C LEU A 126 0.58 -2.64 20.15
N GLY A 127 0.36 -2.03 19.00
CA GLY A 127 1.43 -1.51 18.14
C GLY A 127 2.34 -2.60 17.55
N VAL A 128 1.88 -3.87 17.51
CA VAL A 128 2.64 -5.03 17.04
C VAL A 128 1.94 -5.71 15.88
N PRO A 129 2.67 -6.48 15.04
CA PRO A 129 2.08 -7.21 13.92
C PRO A 129 1.23 -8.39 14.39
N SER A 130 0.40 -8.91 13.48
CA SER A 130 -0.54 -10.00 13.73
C SER A 130 0.12 -11.23 14.35
N CYS A 131 1.27 -11.67 13.82
CA CYS A 131 2.00 -12.82 14.39
C CYS A 131 2.40 -12.61 15.85
N THR A 132 2.84 -11.40 16.23
CA THR A 132 3.21 -11.10 17.62
C THR A 132 1.97 -10.97 18.50
N ALA A 133 0.89 -10.39 17.99
CA ALA A 133 -0.38 -10.33 18.72
C ALA A 133 -0.93 -11.72 19.07
N CYS A 134 -0.71 -12.71 18.21
CA CYS A 134 -1.09 -14.10 18.44
C CYS A 134 -0.36 -14.78 19.62
N GLU A 135 0.73 -14.17 20.15
CA GLU A 135 1.40 -14.71 21.35
C GLU A 135 0.48 -14.80 22.56
N ALA A 136 -0.52 -13.94 22.63
CA ALA A 136 -1.51 -13.94 23.73
C ALA A 136 -2.35 -15.24 23.78
N GLY A 137 -2.65 -15.83 22.61
CA GLY A 137 -3.45 -17.06 22.52
C GLY A 137 -2.62 -18.34 22.37
N PHE A 138 -1.55 -18.28 21.57
CA PHE A 138 -0.74 -19.45 21.20
C PHE A 138 0.57 -19.57 22.01
N GLY A 139 0.86 -18.59 22.88
CA GLY A 139 2.13 -18.47 23.56
C GLY A 139 3.28 -18.14 22.61
N LYS A 140 4.44 -17.73 23.14
CA LYS A 140 5.61 -17.31 22.34
C LYS A 140 6.09 -18.38 21.35
N LYS A 141 6.13 -19.64 21.75
CA LYS A 141 6.58 -20.74 20.87
C LYS A 141 5.55 -21.04 19.78
N GLY A 142 4.25 -21.07 20.11
CA GLY A 142 3.18 -21.31 19.15
C GLY A 142 3.09 -20.19 18.11
N ALA A 143 3.11 -18.94 18.53
CA ALA A 143 3.11 -17.80 17.62
C ALA A 143 4.34 -17.81 16.70
N ARG A 144 5.53 -18.05 17.26
CA ARG A 144 6.78 -18.00 16.50
C ARG A 144 6.94 -19.13 15.48
N PHE A 145 6.52 -20.34 15.79
CA PHE A 145 6.75 -21.49 14.91
C PHE A 145 5.51 -21.86 14.10
N ILE A 146 4.32 -21.90 14.70
CA ILE A 146 3.11 -22.32 14.01
C ILE A 146 2.49 -21.16 13.24
N VAL A 147 2.15 -20.07 13.94
CA VAL A 147 1.44 -18.94 13.32
C VAL A 147 2.31 -18.29 12.26
N SER A 148 3.60 -18.04 12.53
CA SER A 148 4.50 -17.38 11.55
C SER A 148 4.72 -18.24 10.32
N ILE A 149 4.79 -19.57 10.43
CA ILE A 149 4.92 -20.45 9.25
C ILE A 149 3.65 -20.39 8.40
N ILE A 150 2.46 -20.48 9.02
CA ILE A 150 1.18 -20.39 8.32
C ILE A 150 1.07 -19.05 7.58
N PHE A 151 1.43 -17.95 8.25
CA PHE A 151 1.48 -16.62 7.62
C PHE A 151 2.46 -16.55 6.46
N ALA A 152 3.67 -17.07 6.63
CA ALA A 152 4.67 -17.09 5.58
C ALA A 152 4.20 -17.83 4.33
N VAL A 153 3.64 -19.04 4.50
CA VAL A 153 3.10 -19.84 3.40
C VAL A 153 1.98 -19.09 2.69
N ASN A 154 1.07 -18.48 3.44
CA ASN A 154 -0.03 -17.70 2.89
C ASN A 154 0.47 -16.48 2.08
N LEU A 155 1.39 -15.68 2.64
CA LEU A 155 1.92 -14.50 1.99
C LEU A 155 2.77 -14.85 0.76
N ILE A 156 3.54 -15.93 0.80
CA ILE A 156 4.28 -16.45 -0.36
C ILE A 156 3.30 -16.89 -1.46
N GLY A 157 2.20 -17.56 -1.09
CA GLY A 157 1.15 -17.95 -2.03
C GLY A 157 0.55 -16.73 -2.74
N TRP A 158 0.15 -15.71 -1.99
CA TRP A 158 -0.37 -14.47 -2.55
C TRP A 158 0.64 -13.71 -3.42
N PHE A 159 1.91 -13.66 -2.98
CA PHE A 159 2.99 -13.09 -3.79
C PHE A 159 3.13 -13.84 -5.11
N GLY A 160 3.09 -15.17 -5.10
CA GLY A 160 3.16 -16.01 -6.29
C GLY A 160 2.02 -15.73 -7.28
N ILE A 161 0.78 -15.64 -6.78
CA ILE A 161 -0.40 -15.31 -7.60
C ILE A 161 -0.24 -13.92 -8.25
N GLN A 162 0.09 -12.90 -7.46
CA GLN A 162 0.26 -11.54 -7.96
C GLN A 162 1.39 -11.43 -8.98
N ASN A 163 2.51 -12.07 -8.70
CA ASN A 163 3.67 -12.07 -9.59
C ASN A 163 3.38 -12.81 -10.90
N GLY A 164 2.68 -13.95 -10.83
CA GLY A 164 2.26 -14.73 -11.99
C GLY A 164 1.40 -13.88 -12.94
N VAL A 165 0.35 -13.27 -12.40
CA VAL A 165 -0.55 -12.39 -13.17
C VAL A 165 0.19 -11.19 -13.76
N CYS A 166 1.10 -10.57 -12.98
CA CYS A 166 1.88 -9.42 -13.45
C CYS A 166 2.80 -9.79 -14.62
N GLY A 167 3.53 -10.89 -14.51
CA GLY A 167 4.45 -11.31 -15.56
C GLY A 167 3.76 -11.78 -16.82
N GLU A 168 2.64 -12.47 -16.70
CA GLU A 168 1.81 -12.88 -17.85
C GLU A 168 1.23 -11.66 -18.56
N ALA A 169 0.63 -10.72 -17.82
CA ALA A 169 0.12 -9.47 -18.37
C ALA A 169 1.20 -8.65 -19.07
N PHE A 170 2.41 -8.59 -18.49
CA PHE A 170 3.54 -7.89 -19.10
C PHE A 170 4.01 -8.56 -20.38
N THR A 171 4.16 -9.89 -20.38
CA THR A 171 4.57 -10.66 -21.58
C THR A 171 3.57 -10.44 -22.72
N ASN A 172 2.28 -10.62 -22.46
CA ASN A 172 1.22 -10.48 -23.46
C ASN A 172 1.11 -9.04 -23.96
N GLY A 173 1.19 -8.05 -23.05
CA GLY A 173 1.15 -6.64 -23.40
C GLY A 173 2.35 -6.21 -24.24
N LEU A 174 3.56 -6.63 -23.88
CA LEU A 174 4.78 -6.33 -24.62
C LEU A 174 4.72 -6.94 -26.03
N GLN A 175 4.31 -8.20 -26.14
CA GLN A 175 4.16 -8.87 -27.42
C GLN A 175 3.12 -8.18 -28.31
N ALA A 176 1.97 -7.78 -27.76
CA ALA A 176 0.94 -7.07 -28.50
C ALA A 176 1.39 -5.68 -29.00
N MET A 177 2.21 -4.97 -28.22
CA MET A 177 2.68 -3.63 -28.57
C MET A 177 3.89 -3.60 -29.49
N THR A 178 4.83 -4.53 -29.33
CA THR A 178 6.16 -4.50 -29.98
C THR A 178 6.44 -5.70 -30.87
N GLY A 179 5.62 -6.74 -30.80
CA GLY A 179 5.88 -8.04 -31.45
C GLY A 179 6.99 -8.86 -30.77
N ILE A 180 7.61 -8.36 -29.70
CA ILE A 180 8.69 -9.06 -29.00
C ILE A 180 8.11 -9.98 -27.95
N TYR A 181 8.36 -11.29 -28.07
CA TYR A 181 7.98 -12.27 -27.08
C TYR A 181 9.08 -12.42 -26.02
N VAL A 182 8.71 -12.16 -24.76
CA VAL A 182 9.55 -12.44 -23.58
C VAL A 182 8.92 -13.61 -22.82
N PRO A 183 9.69 -14.69 -22.52
CA PRO A 183 9.14 -15.80 -21.75
C PRO A 183 8.56 -15.33 -20.39
N VAL A 184 7.38 -15.84 -20.00
CA VAL A 184 6.70 -15.47 -18.76
C VAL A 184 7.59 -15.64 -17.52
N VAL A 185 8.46 -16.65 -17.52
CA VAL A 185 9.43 -16.89 -16.43
C VAL A 185 10.39 -15.72 -16.25
N VAL A 186 10.86 -15.12 -17.36
CA VAL A 186 11.75 -13.94 -17.31
C VAL A 186 11.00 -12.73 -16.79
N SER A 187 9.78 -12.49 -17.29
CA SER A 187 8.91 -11.41 -16.83
C SER A 187 8.60 -11.54 -15.34
N ASN A 188 8.23 -12.72 -14.88
CA ASN A 188 7.97 -13.02 -13.46
C ASN A 188 9.21 -12.78 -12.59
N THR A 189 10.39 -13.18 -13.06
CA THR A 189 11.63 -12.97 -12.30
C THR A 189 11.94 -11.49 -12.14
N VAL A 190 11.86 -10.72 -13.22
CA VAL A 190 12.13 -9.27 -13.20
C VAL A 190 11.12 -8.54 -12.31
N TRP A 191 9.82 -8.76 -12.52
CA TRP A 191 8.78 -8.09 -11.75
C TRP A 191 8.77 -8.54 -10.28
N GLY A 192 9.01 -9.83 -10.01
CA GLY A 192 9.15 -10.35 -8.66
C GLY A 192 10.30 -9.71 -7.89
N LEU A 193 11.45 -9.49 -8.53
CA LEU A 193 12.57 -8.77 -7.93
C LEU A 193 12.24 -7.30 -7.66
N ILE A 194 11.55 -6.62 -8.57
CA ILE A 194 11.10 -5.23 -8.39
C ILE A 194 10.14 -5.13 -7.19
N MET A 195 9.16 -6.04 -7.10
CA MET A 195 8.21 -6.12 -5.97
C MET A 195 8.94 -6.36 -4.65
N LEU A 196 9.90 -7.31 -4.63
CA LEU A 196 10.69 -7.62 -3.45
C LEU A 196 11.52 -6.43 -2.99
N LEU A 197 12.20 -5.74 -3.91
CA LEU A 197 12.97 -4.54 -3.60
C LEU A 197 12.07 -3.44 -3.02
N THR A 198 10.88 -3.23 -3.59
CA THR A 198 9.93 -2.25 -3.07
C THR A 198 9.47 -2.59 -1.65
N ALA A 199 9.21 -3.88 -1.37
CA ALA A 199 8.81 -4.35 -0.04
C ALA A 199 9.92 -4.13 1.03
N VAL A 200 11.19 -4.27 0.66
CA VAL A 200 12.33 -4.04 1.57
C VAL A 200 12.41 -2.58 2.07
N TYR A 201 11.92 -1.63 1.27
CA TYR A 201 11.88 -0.20 1.69
C TYR A 201 10.76 0.12 2.70
N GLY A 202 9.87 -0.82 2.98
CA GLY A 202 8.92 -0.79 4.07
C GLY A 202 7.66 0.06 3.85
N MET A 203 6.87 0.23 4.92
CA MET A 203 5.53 0.85 4.89
C MET A 203 5.50 2.26 4.26
N SER A 204 6.55 3.06 4.45
CA SER A 204 6.60 4.42 3.90
C SER A 204 6.80 4.44 2.39
N ALA A 205 7.48 3.44 1.82
CA ALA A 205 7.63 3.28 0.38
C ALA A 205 6.32 2.77 -0.24
N LEU A 206 5.67 1.78 0.39
CA LEU A 206 4.37 1.27 -0.02
C LEU A 206 3.31 2.39 -0.05
N GLU A 207 3.22 3.20 1.01
CA GLU A 207 2.30 4.34 1.06
C GLU A 207 2.48 5.33 -0.11
N LYS A 208 3.73 5.65 -0.46
CA LYS A 208 4.02 6.55 -1.59
C LYS A 208 3.66 5.92 -2.93
N LEU A 209 3.96 4.64 -3.09
CA LEU A 209 3.63 3.89 -4.29
C LEU A 209 2.11 3.83 -4.46
N ASP A 210 1.37 3.46 -3.42
CA ASP A 210 -0.08 3.28 -3.47
C ASP A 210 -0.81 4.59 -3.73
N LYS A 211 -0.35 5.72 -3.19
CA LYS A 211 -0.92 7.05 -3.47
C LYS A 211 -0.90 7.43 -4.96
N ILE A 212 0.07 6.90 -5.72
CA ILE A 212 0.19 7.15 -7.16
C ILE A 212 -0.48 6.03 -7.96
N SER A 213 -0.23 4.79 -7.57
CA SER A 213 -0.66 3.60 -8.33
C SER A 213 -2.17 3.39 -8.27
N ILE A 214 -2.81 3.60 -7.11
CA ILE A 214 -4.24 3.35 -6.96
C ILE A 214 -5.10 4.26 -7.86
N PRO A 215 -4.92 5.59 -7.86
CA PRO A 215 -5.65 6.45 -8.80
C PRO A 215 -5.38 6.10 -10.26
N LEU A 216 -4.12 5.80 -10.61
CA LEU A 216 -3.76 5.41 -11.97
C LEU A 216 -4.42 4.10 -12.39
N LEU A 217 -4.38 3.08 -11.54
CA LEU A 217 -5.04 1.80 -11.79
C LEU A 217 -6.55 1.99 -11.94
N MET A 218 -7.18 2.79 -11.07
CA MET A 218 -8.61 3.08 -11.19
C MET A 218 -8.97 3.73 -12.53
N ILE A 219 -8.14 4.67 -13.02
CA ILE A 219 -8.35 5.30 -14.33
C ILE A 219 -8.22 4.27 -15.45
N ILE A 220 -7.17 3.43 -15.42
CA ILE A 220 -6.95 2.37 -16.41
C ILE A 220 -8.12 1.37 -16.42
N MET A 221 -8.61 1.01 -15.24
CA MET A 221 -9.73 0.09 -15.07
C MET A 221 -11.03 0.67 -15.63
N LEU A 222 -11.34 1.92 -15.33
CA LEU A 222 -12.52 2.62 -15.88
C LEU A 222 -12.40 2.77 -17.40
N PHE A 223 -11.21 3.04 -17.90
CA PHE A 223 -10.94 3.12 -19.33
C PHE A 223 -11.13 1.76 -20.00
N GLY A 224 -10.64 0.68 -19.40
CA GLY A 224 -10.85 -0.69 -19.86
C GLY A 224 -12.32 -1.06 -19.92
N LEU A 225 -13.08 -0.72 -18.88
CA LEU A 225 -14.53 -0.93 -18.86
C LEU A 225 -15.24 -0.11 -19.97
N TYR A 226 -14.84 1.15 -20.17
CA TYR A 226 -15.36 1.98 -21.26
C TYR A 226 -15.08 1.35 -22.64
N LEU A 227 -13.88 0.84 -22.88
CA LEU A 227 -13.52 0.16 -24.11
C LEU A 227 -14.32 -1.12 -24.29
N ALA A 228 -14.52 -1.91 -23.25
CA ALA A 228 -15.33 -3.11 -23.29
C ALA A 228 -16.77 -2.80 -23.73
N PHE A 229 -17.38 -1.77 -23.13
CA PHE A 229 -18.72 -1.30 -23.57
C PHE A 229 -18.76 -0.83 -25.01
N LYS A 230 -17.70 -0.17 -25.47
CA LYS A 230 -17.61 0.34 -26.86
C LYS A 230 -17.46 -0.79 -27.87
N ILE A 231 -16.72 -1.84 -27.54
CA ILE A 231 -16.41 -2.96 -28.45
C ILE A 231 -17.52 -3.99 -28.45
N TYR A 232 -18.01 -4.41 -27.28
CA TYR A 232 -18.95 -5.51 -27.12
C TYR A 232 -20.41 -5.04 -26.90
N GLY A 233 -20.64 -3.75 -26.66
CA GLY A 233 -21.96 -3.21 -26.39
C GLY A 233 -22.50 -3.58 -24.99
N ARG A 234 -23.84 -3.65 -24.87
CA ARG A 234 -24.51 -3.96 -23.60
C ARG A 234 -25.19 -5.34 -23.59
N GLN A 235 -25.12 -6.07 -24.70
CA GLN A 235 -25.88 -7.33 -24.88
C GLN A 235 -25.55 -8.35 -23.77
N GLY A 236 -24.31 -8.48 -23.37
CA GLY A 236 -23.93 -9.39 -22.30
C GLY A 236 -24.49 -9.09 -20.92
N LEU A 237 -24.91 -7.83 -20.67
CA LEU A 237 -25.58 -7.47 -19.41
C LEU A 237 -27.05 -7.95 -19.36
N GLU A 238 -27.66 -8.16 -20.52
CA GLU A 238 -29.05 -8.57 -20.66
C GLU A 238 -29.17 -10.10 -20.77
N THR A 239 -28.06 -10.82 -20.97
CA THR A 239 -28.05 -12.28 -21.09
C THR A 239 -28.37 -12.92 -19.74
N GLU A 240 -29.39 -13.75 -19.69
CA GLU A 240 -29.75 -14.54 -18.52
C GLU A 240 -28.65 -15.57 -18.23
N THR A 241 -28.01 -15.44 -17.06
CA THR A 241 -27.03 -16.41 -16.60
C THR A 241 -27.70 -17.49 -15.78
N VAL A 242 -27.48 -18.74 -16.12
CA VAL A 242 -27.95 -19.86 -15.31
C VAL A 242 -27.22 -19.81 -13.96
N GLN A 243 -28.00 -19.70 -12.89
CA GLN A 243 -27.42 -19.65 -11.54
C GLN A 243 -26.93 -21.03 -11.14
N THR A 244 -25.60 -21.21 -11.12
CA THR A 244 -24.93 -22.45 -10.70
C THR A 244 -24.48 -22.40 -9.24
N MET A 245 -24.40 -21.21 -8.63
CA MET A 245 -23.98 -20.99 -7.24
C MET A 245 -25.13 -20.39 -6.43
N SER A 246 -25.31 -20.86 -5.20
CA SER A 246 -26.26 -20.26 -4.27
C SER A 246 -25.79 -18.86 -3.82
N PHE A 247 -26.74 -18.01 -3.41
CA PHE A 247 -26.41 -16.67 -2.88
C PHE A 247 -25.39 -16.72 -1.74
N MET A 248 -25.58 -17.64 -0.77
CA MET A 248 -24.64 -17.87 0.32
C MET A 248 -23.30 -18.45 -0.15
N GLY A 249 -23.28 -19.21 -1.25
CA GLY A 249 -22.05 -19.63 -1.92
C GLY A 249 -21.23 -18.45 -2.41
N GLY A 250 -21.89 -17.45 -3.03
CA GLY A 250 -21.24 -16.21 -3.44
C GLY A 250 -20.69 -15.39 -2.28
N VAL A 251 -21.44 -15.28 -1.17
CA VAL A 251 -20.95 -14.64 0.07
C VAL A 251 -19.72 -15.37 0.61
N ALA A 252 -19.78 -16.70 0.68
CA ALA A 252 -18.69 -17.53 1.18
C ALA A 252 -17.46 -17.45 0.28
N LEU A 253 -17.63 -17.44 -1.04
CA LEU A 253 -16.54 -17.28 -2.00
C LEU A 253 -15.83 -15.94 -1.79
N SER A 254 -16.57 -14.83 -1.73
CA SER A 254 -16.01 -13.50 -1.50
C SER A 254 -15.33 -13.39 -0.13
N PHE A 255 -15.96 -13.91 0.92
CA PHE A 255 -15.37 -13.98 2.26
C PHE A 255 -14.05 -14.75 2.24
N ASN A 256 -14.01 -15.98 1.72
CA ASN A 256 -12.82 -16.81 1.71
C ASN A 256 -11.68 -16.18 0.91
N PHE A 257 -12.01 -15.57 -0.24
CA PHE A 257 -11.03 -14.91 -1.07
C PHE A 257 -10.34 -13.74 -0.36
N THR A 258 -11.08 -12.97 0.44
CA THR A 258 -10.59 -11.77 1.12
C THR A 258 -10.25 -11.97 2.60
N ALA A 259 -10.54 -13.16 3.17
CA ALA A 259 -10.38 -13.47 4.61
C ALA A 259 -8.97 -13.22 5.17
N VAL A 260 -7.95 -13.35 4.32
CA VAL A 260 -6.55 -13.01 4.66
C VAL A 260 -6.43 -11.58 5.20
N GLY A 261 -7.23 -10.65 4.68
CA GLY A 261 -7.27 -9.28 5.18
C GLY A 261 -7.57 -9.21 6.67
N THR A 262 -8.50 -10.03 7.17
CA THR A 262 -8.83 -10.12 8.60
C THR A 262 -7.63 -10.56 9.45
N ILE A 263 -6.85 -11.50 8.94
CA ILE A 263 -5.70 -12.04 9.66
C ILE A 263 -4.55 -11.04 9.67
N ASN A 264 -4.32 -10.34 8.55
CA ASN A 264 -3.20 -9.40 8.37
C ASN A 264 -3.52 -7.96 8.80
N ALA A 265 -4.74 -7.68 9.26
CA ALA A 265 -5.16 -6.31 9.56
C ALA A 265 -4.24 -5.60 10.58
N ALA A 266 -3.77 -6.32 11.61
CA ALA A 266 -2.89 -5.75 12.63
C ALA A 266 -1.52 -5.32 12.07
N ASP A 267 -1.04 -5.94 10.98
CA ASP A 267 0.23 -5.57 10.35
C ASP A 267 0.19 -4.15 9.77
N TYR A 268 -0.97 -3.70 9.30
CA TYR A 268 -1.19 -2.34 8.81
C TYR A 268 -1.61 -1.39 9.93
N THR A 269 -2.54 -1.81 10.76
CA THR A 269 -3.18 -0.93 11.76
C THR A 269 -2.33 -0.65 12.98
N ARG A 270 -1.23 -1.41 13.20
CA ARG A 270 -0.21 -1.09 14.22
C ARG A 270 0.40 0.30 14.04
N PHE A 271 0.32 0.87 12.83
CA PHE A 271 0.76 2.23 12.51
C PHE A 271 -0.35 3.28 12.73
N GLN A 272 -1.55 2.93 13.16
CA GLN A 272 -2.63 3.88 13.41
C GLN A 272 -2.47 4.62 14.73
N LYS A 273 -2.94 5.88 14.75
CA LYS A 273 -2.92 6.72 15.95
C LYS A 273 -4.02 6.38 16.95
N SER A 274 -5.17 5.93 16.48
CA SER A 274 -6.33 5.65 17.33
C SER A 274 -7.22 4.53 16.76
N ARG A 275 -8.06 3.93 17.64
CA ARG A 275 -9.08 2.97 17.21
C ARG A 275 -10.06 3.57 16.20
N LYS A 276 -10.43 4.86 16.35
CA LYS A 276 -11.32 5.55 15.40
C LYS A 276 -10.69 5.67 14.03
N ASP A 277 -9.37 5.94 13.97
CA ASP A 277 -8.63 5.99 12.73
C ASP A 277 -8.52 4.59 12.08
N THR A 278 -8.39 3.54 12.90
CA THR A 278 -8.43 2.15 12.42
C THR A 278 -9.76 1.83 11.74
N VAL A 279 -10.90 2.14 12.38
CA VAL A 279 -12.21 1.92 11.76
C VAL A 279 -12.34 2.66 10.43
N LYS A 280 -11.94 3.93 10.40
CA LYS A 280 -12.01 4.75 9.18
C LYS A 280 -11.10 4.20 8.08
N SER A 281 -9.84 3.88 8.39
CA SER A 281 -8.89 3.40 7.39
C SER A 281 -9.28 2.05 6.81
N VAL A 282 -9.75 1.12 7.65
CA VAL A 282 -10.23 -0.20 7.20
C VAL A 282 -11.50 -0.06 6.38
N PHE A 283 -12.50 0.66 6.90
CA PHE A 283 -13.79 0.76 6.22
C PHE A 283 -13.67 1.50 4.89
N TYR A 284 -13.08 2.70 4.88
CA TYR A 284 -12.99 3.52 3.65
C TYR A 284 -11.88 3.05 2.70
N GLY A 285 -10.83 2.39 3.21
CA GLY A 285 -9.78 1.83 2.38
C GLY A 285 -10.18 0.53 1.70
N VAL A 286 -10.84 -0.39 2.41
CA VAL A 286 -11.10 -1.75 1.91
C VAL A 286 -12.47 -1.87 1.25
N PHE A 287 -13.54 -1.48 1.95
CA PHE A 287 -14.91 -1.78 1.51
C PHE A 287 -15.26 -1.15 0.16
N PRO A 288 -15.21 0.18 -0.02
CA PRO A 288 -15.61 0.78 -1.30
C PRO A 288 -14.68 0.36 -2.44
N MET A 289 -13.38 0.27 -2.20
CA MET A 289 -12.42 -0.12 -3.23
C MET A 289 -12.60 -1.58 -3.64
N GLY A 290 -12.80 -2.48 -2.68
CA GLY A 290 -13.08 -3.89 -2.93
C GLY A 290 -14.38 -4.09 -3.72
N VAL A 291 -15.45 -3.40 -3.31
CA VAL A 291 -16.75 -3.48 -4.01
C VAL A 291 -16.67 -2.91 -5.44
N ILE A 292 -16.00 -1.77 -5.63
CA ILE A 292 -15.82 -1.19 -6.95
C ILE A 292 -15.03 -2.15 -7.86
N THR A 293 -13.92 -2.70 -7.37
CA THR A 293 -13.10 -3.64 -8.13
C THR A 293 -13.88 -4.92 -8.47
N LEU A 294 -14.64 -5.45 -7.52
CA LEU A 294 -15.53 -6.59 -7.70
C LEU A 294 -16.58 -6.31 -8.80
N ILE A 295 -17.30 -5.18 -8.72
CA ILE A 295 -18.31 -4.78 -9.70
C ILE A 295 -17.68 -4.66 -11.09
N MET A 296 -16.49 -4.07 -11.18
CA MET A 296 -15.79 -3.94 -12.47
C MET A 296 -15.44 -5.31 -13.05
N GLY A 297 -14.98 -6.25 -12.22
CA GLY A 297 -14.73 -7.64 -12.63
C GLY A 297 -16.01 -8.31 -13.14
N ILE A 298 -17.12 -8.17 -12.42
CA ILE A 298 -18.43 -8.70 -12.84
C ILE A 298 -18.85 -8.11 -14.19
N LEU A 299 -18.79 -6.79 -14.32
CA LEU A 299 -19.24 -6.10 -15.55
C LEU A 299 -18.37 -6.47 -16.75
N LEU A 300 -17.03 -6.48 -16.57
CA LEU A 300 -16.11 -6.87 -17.64
C LEU A 300 -16.41 -8.28 -18.14
N THR A 301 -16.56 -9.24 -17.24
CA THR A 301 -16.85 -10.64 -17.60
C THR A 301 -18.19 -10.77 -18.30
N LYS A 302 -19.24 -10.09 -17.83
CA LYS A 302 -20.55 -10.11 -18.47
C LYS A 302 -20.54 -9.49 -19.86
N ILE A 303 -19.77 -8.41 -20.06
CA ILE A 303 -19.71 -7.71 -21.35
C ILE A 303 -18.85 -8.46 -22.35
N SER A 304 -17.72 -9.05 -21.91
CA SER A 304 -16.74 -9.73 -22.78
C SER A 304 -16.86 -11.26 -22.81
N GLY A 305 -17.83 -11.83 -22.09
CA GLY A 305 -18.00 -13.28 -21.98
C GLY A 305 -18.16 -13.98 -23.34
N GLU A 306 -17.63 -15.20 -23.44
CA GLU A 306 -17.59 -15.97 -24.70
C GLU A 306 -18.96 -16.24 -25.34
N GLU A 307 -20.04 -16.26 -24.57
CA GLU A 307 -21.40 -16.39 -25.07
C GLU A 307 -21.85 -15.21 -25.95
N ASN A 308 -21.19 -14.06 -25.85
CA ASN A 308 -21.41 -12.89 -26.70
C ASN A 308 -20.53 -12.85 -27.95
N GLN A 309 -19.62 -13.79 -28.13
CA GLN A 309 -18.92 -13.97 -29.38
C GLN A 309 -19.95 -14.63 -30.37
N GLY A 310 -20.77 -13.80 -31.00
CA GLY A 310 -21.42 -14.22 -32.24
C GLY A 310 -20.33 -14.83 -33.13
N PRO A 311 -20.70 -15.71 -34.11
CA PRO A 311 -19.74 -16.47 -34.90
C PRO A 311 -18.63 -15.53 -35.39
N VAL A 312 -17.41 -15.79 -34.98
CA VAL A 312 -16.23 -15.06 -35.44
C VAL A 312 -16.32 -15.08 -36.99
N PRO A 313 -16.38 -13.90 -37.66
CA PRO A 313 -16.36 -13.90 -39.10
C PRO A 313 -15.11 -14.67 -39.54
N SER A 314 -15.33 -15.76 -40.25
CA SER A 314 -14.27 -16.63 -40.77
C SER A 314 -13.46 -15.98 -41.90
N SER A 315 -13.24 -14.68 -41.81
CA SER A 315 -12.50 -13.88 -42.77
C SER A 315 -11.56 -12.94 -42.06
N ALA A 316 -10.42 -13.47 -41.59
CA ALA A 316 -9.20 -12.72 -41.57
C ALA A 316 -8.18 -13.46 -42.44
N PRO A 317 -7.62 -12.80 -43.48
CA PRO A 317 -6.65 -13.38 -44.38
C PRO A 317 -5.31 -13.71 -43.71
#